data_e2b6712e6ff8fe1139068c74fa9a3896
#
_entry.id   e2b6712e6ff8fe1139068c74fa9a3896
#
_cell.length_a   1.000
_cell.length_b   1.000
_cell.length_c   1.000
_cell.angle_alpha   90.00
_cell.angle_beta   90.00
_cell.angle_gamma   90.00
#
_symmetry.space_group_name_H-M   'P 1'
#
loop_
_entity.id
_entity.type
_entity.pdbx_description
1 polymer ?
#
loop_
_entity_poly.entity_id
_entity_poly.type
_entity_poly.pdbx_seq_one_letter_code
_entity_poly.pdbx_strand_id
1 'polypeptide(L)'
;MFKNKSLRLLGIGLAIVLILYFLGKYNPISMEFLINQHGYIQDYILSYPSLSVVICILIIAVMISLMGPITPVCILAGFYFGLYVGLLIAIIGEITGAVIVFLYGRYLFKAYILKQFGERFKKFKDGFNRNSISYLLFIRVIGGVPFGIQNLLPAVLDMKFRDYFIATIFGVIPWAYILVSIGNGIQNIMETQNFSSSDILKIEYL
;
A
#
# COMPACT_ATOMS: atom_id res chain seq x y z
N MET A 1 -15.92 9.77 -30.66
CA MET A 1 -16.53 9.64 -29.31
C MET A 1 -15.58 9.09 -28.23
N PHE A 2 -14.49 8.38 -28.60
CA PHE A 2 -13.51 7.79 -27.65
C PHE A 2 -12.45 8.76 -27.08
N LYS A 3 -12.17 9.88 -27.79
CA LYS A 3 -11.14 10.86 -27.38
C LYS A 3 -11.46 11.58 -26.05
N ASN A 4 -12.75 11.78 -25.76
CA ASN A 4 -13.20 12.46 -24.54
C ASN A 4 -13.17 11.56 -23.29
N LYS A 5 -13.22 10.23 -23.44
CA LYS A 5 -13.21 9.31 -22.28
C LYS A 5 -11.79 9.11 -21.74
N SER A 6 -10.81 9.03 -22.64
CA SER A 6 -9.40 8.93 -22.24
C SER A 6 -8.87 10.24 -21.63
N LEU A 7 -9.34 11.41 -22.13
CA LEU A 7 -8.99 12.70 -21.53
C LEU A 7 -9.58 12.86 -20.12
N ARG A 8 -10.80 12.38 -19.90
CA ARG A 8 -11.42 12.39 -18.57
C ARG A 8 -10.70 11.45 -17.58
N LEU A 9 -10.29 10.27 -18.04
CA LEU A 9 -9.53 9.32 -17.20
C LEU A 9 -8.13 9.85 -16.88
N LEU A 10 -7.44 10.51 -17.82
CA LEU A 10 -6.19 11.22 -17.58
C LEU A 10 -6.39 12.40 -16.61
N GLY A 11 -7.47 13.16 -16.75
CA GLY A 11 -7.81 14.24 -15.85
C GLY A 11 -8.11 13.77 -14.42
N ILE A 12 -8.82 12.65 -14.28
CA ILE A 12 -9.08 12.03 -12.96
C ILE A 12 -7.77 11.50 -12.36
N GLY A 13 -6.93 10.83 -13.14
CA GLY A 13 -5.63 10.37 -12.69
C GLY A 13 -4.72 11.51 -12.24
N LEU A 14 -4.68 12.60 -13.00
CA LEU A 14 -3.92 13.81 -12.66
C LEU A 14 -4.50 14.49 -11.40
N ALA A 15 -5.81 14.55 -11.27
CA ALA A 15 -6.47 15.10 -10.09
C ALA A 15 -6.16 14.27 -8.83
N ILE A 16 -6.16 12.95 -8.93
CA ILE A 16 -5.79 12.06 -7.82
C ILE A 16 -4.31 12.27 -7.43
N VAL A 17 -3.40 12.34 -8.42
CA VAL A 17 -1.98 12.62 -8.16
C VAL A 17 -1.78 13.99 -7.54
N LEU A 18 -2.50 15.01 -7.99
CA LEU A 18 -2.46 16.35 -7.40
C LEU A 18 -3.02 16.36 -5.96
N ILE A 19 -4.13 15.67 -5.71
CA ILE A 19 -4.69 15.53 -4.36
C ILE A 19 -3.70 14.83 -3.44
N LEU A 20 -3.09 13.73 -3.88
CA LEU A 20 -2.07 13.01 -3.10
C LEU A 20 -0.81 13.87 -2.88
N TYR A 21 -0.39 14.66 -3.88
CA TYR A 21 0.71 15.61 -3.76
C TYR A 21 0.39 16.74 -2.76
N PHE A 22 -0.82 17.31 -2.84
CA PHE A 22 -1.25 18.34 -1.90
C PHE A 22 -1.43 17.78 -0.48
N LEU A 23 -2.01 16.59 -0.32
CA LEU A 23 -2.10 15.90 0.98
C LEU A 23 -0.70 15.62 1.56
N GLY A 24 0.28 15.25 0.74
CA GLY A 24 1.66 15.07 1.17
C GLY A 24 2.37 16.39 1.51
N LYS A 25 2.11 17.46 0.76
CA LYS A 25 2.76 18.77 0.96
C LYS A 25 2.23 19.53 2.18
N TYR A 26 0.93 19.43 2.45
CA TYR A 26 0.33 20.11 3.59
C TYR A 26 0.45 19.32 4.91
N ASN A 27 1.05 18.11 4.87
CA ASN A 27 1.32 17.28 6.05
C ASN A 27 0.17 17.29 7.09
N PRO A 28 -1.08 16.95 6.70
CA PRO A 28 -2.16 16.89 7.69
C PRO A 28 -1.91 15.78 8.73
N ILE A 29 -0.97 14.85 8.43
CA ILE A 29 -0.50 13.82 9.36
C ILE A 29 0.97 14.15 9.68
N SER A 30 1.18 15.28 10.36
CA SER A 30 2.50 15.54 10.95
C SER A 30 2.76 14.54 12.07
N MET A 31 4.03 14.23 12.34
CA MET A 31 4.41 13.41 13.50
C MET A 31 3.83 13.99 14.79
N GLU A 32 3.80 15.31 14.90
CA GLU A 32 3.19 16.05 16.01
C GLU A 32 1.68 15.77 16.16
N PHE A 33 0.94 15.71 15.04
CA PHE A 33 -0.46 15.32 15.04
C PHE A 33 -0.65 13.89 15.57
N LEU A 34 0.17 12.95 15.10
CA LEU A 34 0.11 11.55 15.55
C LEU A 34 0.43 11.42 17.04
N ILE A 35 1.42 12.16 17.54
CA ILE A 35 1.79 12.17 18.95
C ILE A 35 0.66 12.76 19.78
N ASN A 36 0.07 13.88 19.36
CA ASN A 36 -1.02 14.52 20.07
C ASN A 36 -2.31 13.69 20.09
N GLN A 37 -2.55 12.88 19.05
CA GLN A 37 -3.73 12.00 18.93
C GLN A 37 -3.49 10.57 19.45
N HIS A 38 -2.25 10.25 19.86
CA HIS A 38 -1.90 8.89 20.29
C HIS A 38 -2.85 8.35 21.36
N GLY A 39 -3.14 9.13 22.40
CA GLY A 39 -4.05 8.73 23.47
C GLY A 39 -5.44 8.40 22.97
N TYR A 40 -6.03 9.26 22.13
CA TYR A 40 -7.37 9.03 21.55
C TYR A 40 -7.42 7.78 20.67
N ILE A 41 -6.38 7.56 19.85
CA ILE A 41 -6.32 6.38 18.97
C ILE A 41 -6.20 5.11 19.81
N GLN A 42 -5.37 5.13 20.84
CA GLN A 42 -5.17 4.00 21.75
C GLN A 42 -6.45 3.67 22.53
N ASP A 43 -7.11 4.67 23.10
CA ASP A 43 -8.38 4.50 23.81
C ASP A 43 -9.48 3.95 22.92
N TYR A 44 -9.53 4.41 21.66
CA TYR A 44 -10.48 3.89 20.66
C TYR A 44 -10.20 2.43 20.31
N ILE A 45 -8.93 2.06 20.11
CA ILE A 45 -8.53 0.68 19.81
C ILE A 45 -8.87 -0.25 20.98
N LEU A 46 -8.63 0.19 22.22
CA LEU A 46 -8.97 -0.57 23.42
C LEU A 46 -10.49 -0.74 23.60
N SER A 47 -11.26 0.31 23.27
CA SER A 47 -12.73 0.28 23.38
C SER A 47 -13.39 -0.56 22.27
N TYR A 48 -12.82 -0.55 21.05
CA TYR A 48 -13.39 -1.19 19.88
C TYR A 48 -12.35 -1.99 19.08
N PRO A 49 -11.74 -3.05 19.64
CA PRO A 49 -10.58 -3.71 19.03
C PRO A 49 -10.90 -4.33 17.66
N SER A 50 -12.01 -5.05 17.54
CA SER A 50 -12.39 -5.68 16.28
C SER A 50 -12.71 -4.67 15.17
N LEU A 51 -13.37 -3.56 15.52
CA LEU A 51 -13.69 -2.50 14.57
C LEU A 51 -12.43 -1.77 14.11
N SER A 52 -11.50 -1.50 15.02
CA SER A 52 -10.21 -0.87 14.71
C SER A 52 -9.37 -1.71 13.74
N VAL A 53 -9.35 -3.02 13.91
CA VAL A 53 -8.70 -3.95 12.96
C VAL A 53 -9.32 -3.82 11.57
N VAL A 54 -10.64 -3.86 11.47
CA VAL A 54 -11.33 -3.74 10.16
C VAL A 54 -11.07 -2.38 9.51
N ILE A 55 -11.14 -1.29 10.29
CA ILE A 55 -10.85 0.06 9.78
C ILE A 55 -9.41 0.14 9.24
N CYS A 56 -8.43 -0.39 9.97
CA CYS A 56 -7.03 -0.36 9.54
C CYS A 56 -6.81 -1.17 8.24
N ILE A 57 -7.42 -2.36 8.12
CA ILE A 57 -7.42 -3.15 6.88
C ILE A 57 -7.99 -2.33 5.71
N LEU A 58 -9.13 -1.66 5.92
CA LEU A 58 -9.77 -0.84 4.89
C LEU A 58 -8.91 0.35 4.50
N ILE A 59 -8.27 1.02 5.46
CA ILE A 59 -7.34 2.13 5.17
C ILE A 59 -6.20 1.65 4.28
N ILE A 60 -5.55 0.53 4.60
CA ILE A 60 -4.47 -0.04 3.78
C ILE A 60 -5.00 -0.38 2.38
N ALA A 61 -6.14 -1.05 2.28
CA ALA A 61 -6.73 -1.44 1.00
C ALA A 61 -7.07 -0.22 0.12
N VAL A 62 -7.64 0.84 0.70
CA VAL A 62 -7.95 2.10 0.00
C VAL A 62 -6.67 2.81 -0.42
N MET A 63 -5.68 2.94 0.45
CA MET A 63 -4.39 3.57 0.12
C MET A 63 -3.73 2.88 -1.07
N ILE A 64 -3.69 1.55 -1.09
CA ILE A 64 -3.15 0.78 -2.22
C ILE A 64 -4.00 0.99 -3.48
N SER A 65 -5.32 0.97 -3.35
CA SER A 65 -6.23 1.16 -4.48
C SER A 65 -6.07 2.53 -5.15
N LEU A 66 -5.66 3.53 -4.38
CA LEU A 66 -5.31 4.87 -4.85
C LEU A 66 -3.83 5.02 -5.25
N MET A 67 -3.05 3.93 -5.23
CA MET A 67 -1.59 3.92 -5.46
C MET A 67 -0.81 4.82 -4.48
N GLY A 68 -1.36 5.05 -3.30
CA GLY A 68 -0.75 5.84 -2.23
C GLY A 68 0.39 5.11 -1.51
N PRO A 69 1.14 5.84 -0.64
CA PRO A 69 2.22 5.26 0.15
C PRO A 69 1.66 4.38 1.27
N ILE A 70 2.00 3.08 1.25
CA ILE A 70 1.54 2.11 2.26
C ILE A 70 2.46 2.02 3.47
N THR A 71 3.72 2.39 3.31
CA THR A 71 4.77 2.26 4.34
C THR A 71 4.35 2.82 5.70
N PRO A 72 3.90 4.08 5.81
CA PRO A 72 3.54 4.63 7.11
C PRO A 72 2.36 3.90 7.75
N VAL A 73 1.39 3.43 6.96
CA VAL A 73 0.20 2.75 7.50
C VAL A 73 0.55 1.36 8.03
N CYS A 74 1.45 0.62 7.36
CA CYS A 74 1.95 -0.67 7.84
C CYS A 74 2.79 -0.53 9.11
N ILE A 75 3.62 0.52 9.22
CA ILE A 75 4.36 0.84 10.45
C ILE A 75 3.38 1.15 11.59
N LEU A 76 2.35 1.96 11.35
CA LEU A 76 1.32 2.25 12.36
C LEU A 76 0.52 1.00 12.75
N ALA A 77 0.26 0.08 11.82
CA ALA A 77 -0.37 -1.19 12.15
C ALA A 77 0.48 -2.00 13.15
N GLY A 78 1.81 -2.05 12.95
CA GLY A 78 2.73 -2.67 13.90
C GLY A 78 2.80 -1.96 15.24
N PHE A 79 2.79 -0.63 15.21
CA PHE A 79 2.84 0.21 16.41
C PHE A 79 1.61 0.05 17.31
N TYR A 80 0.41 0.08 16.72
CA TYR A 80 -0.83 0.04 17.51
C TYR A 80 -1.36 -1.36 17.80
N PHE A 81 -1.08 -2.34 16.95
CA PHE A 81 -1.63 -3.69 17.07
C PHE A 81 -0.59 -4.77 17.37
N GLY A 82 0.68 -4.36 17.50
CA GLY A 82 1.77 -5.29 17.74
C GLY A 82 2.15 -6.12 16.50
N LEU A 83 3.13 -7.01 16.68
CA LEU A 83 3.72 -7.74 15.55
C LEU A 83 2.71 -8.65 14.83
N TYR A 84 2.03 -9.53 15.57
CA TYR A 84 1.22 -10.58 14.95
C TYR A 84 -0.09 -10.06 14.35
N VAL A 85 -0.83 -9.25 15.13
CA VAL A 85 -2.10 -8.69 14.65
C VAL A 85 -1.84 -7.64 13.58
N GLY A 86 -0.84 -6.78 13.76
CA GLY A 86 -0.41 -5.81 12.76
C GLY A 86 0.00 -6.45 11.44
N LEU A 87 0.71 -7.59 11.50
CA LEU A 87 1.10 -8.35 10.31
C LEU A 87 -0.12 -8.91 9.56
N LEU A 88 -1.09 -9.46 10.28
CA LEU A 88 -2.33 -9.94 9.66
C LEU A 88 -3.12 -8.79 9.01
N ILE A 89 -3.23 -7.66 9.69
CA ILE A 89 -3.86 -6.44 9.17
C ILE A 89 -3.17 -5.99 7.87
N ALA A 90 -1.84 -5.89 7.90
CA ALA A 90 -1.06 -5.45 6.74
C ALA A 90 -1.26 -6.41 5.55
N ILE A 91 -1.08 -7.71 5.75
CA ILE A 91 -1.19 -8.72 4.69
C ILE A 91 -2.62 -8.71 4.07
N ILE A 92 -3.67 -8.72 4.90
CA ILE A 92 -5.05 -8.73 4.42
C ILE A 92 -5.37 -7.43 3.67
N GLY A 93 -4.97 -6.29 4.21
CA GLY A 93 -5.15 -4.99 3.58
C GLY A 93 -4.40 -4.87 2.25
N GLU A 94 -3.14 -5.32 2.21
CA GLU A 94 -2.32 -5.31 1.00
C GLU A 94 -2.89 -6.23 -0.09
N ILE A 95 -3.31 -7.43 0.25
CA ILE A 95 -3.94 -8.36 -0.70
C ILE A 95 -5.24 -7.76 -1.25
N THR A 96 -6.08 -7.24 -0.36
CA THR A 96 -7.37 -6.65 -0.76
C THR A 96 -7.17 -5.47 -1.71
N GLY A 97 -6.31 -4.51 -1.37
CA GLY A 97 -6.00 -3.38 -2.22
C GLY A 97 -5.35 -3.79 -3.54
N ALA A 98 -4.42 -4.74 -3.50
CA ALA A 98 -3.76 -5.28 -4.69
C ALA A 98 -4.77 -5.93 -5.66
N VAL A 99 -5.73 -6.69 -5.16
CA VAL A 99 -6.82 -7.29 -5.97
C VAL A 99 -7.67 -6.19 -6.63
N ILE A 100 -8.03 -5.15 -5.90
CA ILE A 100 -8.79 -4.02 -6.45
C ILE A 100 -8.02 -3.36 -7.60
N VAL A 101 -6.71 -3.06 -7.40
CA VAL A 101 -5.84 -2.48 -8.45
C VAL A 101 -5.75 -3.40 -9.67
N PHE A 102 -5.57 -4.69 -9.46
CA PHE A 102 -5.50 -5.66 -10.54
C PHE A 102 -6.79 -5.68 -11.36
N LEU A 103 -7.95 -5.68 -10.72
CA LEU A 103 -9.24 -5.71 -11.39
C LEU A 103 -9.47 -4.43 -12.21
N TYR A 104 -9.34 -3.24 -11.61
CA TYR A 104 -9.54 -2.02 -12.40
C TYR A 104 -8.44 -1.82 -13.44
N GLY A 105 -7.21 -2.26 -13.17
CA GLY A 105 -6.11 -2.26 -14.12
C GLY A 105 -6.45 -3.06 -15.38
N ARG A 106 -7.01 -4.26 -15.20
CA ARG A 106 -7.44 -5.12 -16.30
C ARG A 106 -8.56 -4.51 -17.13
N TYR A 107 -9.58 -3.94 -16.48
CA TYR A 107 -10.76 -3.44 -17.16
C TYR A 107 -10.59 -2.05 -17.75
N LEU A 108 -9.84 -1.16 -17.10
CA LEU A 108 -9.75 0.25 -17.51
C LEU A 108 -8.47 0.57 -18.31
N PHE A 109 -7.32 0.03 -17.91
CA PHE A 109 -6.02 0.45 -18.45
C PHE A 109 -5.50 -0.45 -19.57
N LYS A 110 -5.89 -1.72 -19.61
CA LYS A 110 -5.38 -2.67 -20.60
C LYS A 110 -5.54 -2.21 -22.05
N ALA A 111 -6.75 -1.79 -22.44
CA ALA A 111 -7.03 -1.37 -23.82
C ALA A 111 -6.20 -0.13 -24.22
N TYR A 112 -5.99 0.79 -23.28
CA TYR A 112 -5.18 2.00 -23.50
C TYR A 112 -3.70 1.65 -23.71
N ILE A 113 -3.13 0.81 -22.83
CA ILE A 113 -1.71 0.43 -22.88
C ILE A 113 -1.41 -0.40 -24.14
N LEU A 114 -2.29 -1.34 -24.50
CA LEU A 114 -2.14 -2.13 -25.74
C LEU A 114 -2.14 -1.23 -26.98
N LYS A 115 -2.96 -0.18 -27.01
CA LYS A 115 -3.02 0.77 -28.13
C LYS A 115 -1.74 1.61 -28.24
N GLN A 116 -1.13 1.96 -27.10
CA GLN A 116 0.04 2.84 -27.04
C GLN A 116 1.36 2.11 -27.33
N PHE A 117 1.51 0.88 -26.88
CA PHE A 117 2.79 0.17 -26.86
C PHE A 117 2.89 -0.99 -27.88
N GLY A 118 1.79 -1.40 -28.50
CA GLY A 118 1.73 -2.31 -29.65
C GLY A 118 2.55 -3.60 -29.54
N GLU A 119 3.35 -3.89 -30.56
CA GLU A 119 4.13 -5.14 -30.72
C GLU A 119 5.20 -5.38 -29.64
N ARG A 120 5.83 -4.31 -29.13
CA ARG A 120 6.85 -4.43 -28.06
C ARG A 120 6.23 -4.99 -26.78
N PHE A 121 5.01 -4.56 -26.49
CA PHE A 121 4.26 -5.04 -25.34
C PHE A 121 3.89 -6.52 -25.47
N LYS A 122 3.57 -6.99 -26.68
CA LYS A 122 3.23 -8.38 -26.94
C LYS A 122 4.39 -9.34 -26.63
N LYS A 123 5.61 -9.02 -27.11
CA LYS A 123 6.80 -9.83 -26.81
C LYS A 123 7.10 -9.90 -25.30
N PHE A 124 6.98 -8.76 -24.59
CA PHE A 124 7.18 -8.72 -23.16
C PHE A 124 6.11 -9.51 -22.40
N LYS A 125 4.85 -9.44 -22.83
CA LYS A 125 3.73 -10.21 -22.30
C LYS A 125 3.96 -11.71 -22.39
N ASP A 126 4.41 -12.20 -23.56
CA ASP A 126 4.63 -13.63 -23.78
C ASP A 126 5.78 -14.16 -22.90
N GLY A 127 6.86 -13.39 -22.75
CA GLY A 127 7.95 -13.70 -21.84
C GLY A 127 7.52 -13.72 -20.37
N PHE A 128 6.78 -12.72 -19.95
CA PHE A 128 6.25 -12.60 -18.58
C PHE A 128 5.31 -13.76 -18.23
N ASN A 129 4.38 -14.11 -19.13
CA ASN A 129 3.36 -15.12 -18.85
C ASN A 129 3.90 -16.56 -18.77
N ARG A 130 5.10 -16.83 -19.29
CA ARG A 130 5.75 -18.16 -19.13
C ARG A 130 6.06 -18.50 -17.67
N ASN A 131 6.47 -17.52 -16.88
CA ASN A 131 6.85 -17.69 -15.46
C ASN A 131 6.30 -16.53 -14.61
N SER A 132 5.04 -16.16 -14.81
CA SER A 132 4.44 -14.95 -14.22
C SER A 132 4.48 -14.90 -12.69
N ILE A 133 4.30 -16.04 -12.02
CA ILE A 133 4.38 -16.15 -10.56
C ILE A 133 5.79 -15.78 -10.08
N SER A 134 6.82 -16.43 -10.66
CA SER A 134 8.21 -16.19 -10.26
C SER A 134 8.66 -14.75 -10.51
N TYR A 135 8.26 -14.17 -11.66
CA TYR A 135 8.56 -12.77 -11.98
C TYR A 135 7.91 -11.81 -10.98
N LEU A 136 6.63 -12.02 -10.66
CA LEU A 136 5.93 -11.15 -9.73
C LEU A 136 6.48 -11.29 -8.30
N LEU A 137 6.74 -12.51 -7.85
CA LEU A 137 7.39 -12.77 -6.55
C LEU A 137 8.75 -12.07 -6.47
N PHE A 138 9.59 -12.22 -7.51
CA PHE A 138 10.91 -11.59 -7.55
C PHE A 138 10.82 -10.06 -7.42
N ILE A 139 9.93 -9.42 -8.19
CA ILE A 139 9.74 -7.97 -8.14
C ILE A 139 9.23 -7.52 -6.74
N ARG A 140 8.36 -8.29 -6.12
CA ARG A 140 7.82 -7.97 -4.79
C ARG A 140 8.86 -8.11 -3.69
N VAL A 141 9.68 -9.16 -3.74
CA VAL A 141 10.69 -9.44 -2.70
C VAL A 141 11.86 -8.48 -2.80
N ILE A 142 12.37 -8.22 -4.01
CA ILE A 142 13.50 -7.29 -4.20
C ILE A 142 13.10 -5.85 -3.92
N GLY A 143 11.86 -5.48 -4.22
CA GLY A 143 11.42 -4.10 -4.11
C GLY A 143 11.92 -3.23 -5.27
N GLY A 144 12.00 -1.92 -5.04
CA GLY A 144 12.48 -0.95 -6.05
C GLY A 144 11.46 -0.52 -7.10
N VAL A 145 10.36 -1.27 -7.27
CA VAL A 145 9.24 -0.91 -8.13
C VAL A 145 8.08 -0.43 -7.25
N PRO A 146 7.48 0.73 -7.52
CA PRO A 146 6.32 1.21 -6.75
C PRO A 146 5.20 0.17 -6.71
N PHE A 147 4.62 -0.04 -5.53
CA PHE A 147 3.64 -1.12 -5.30
C PHE A 147 2.42 -1.03 -6.23
N GLY A 148 1.96 0.19 -6.55
CA GLY A 148 0.90 0.40 -7.53
C GLY A 148 1.24 -0.15 -8.92
N ILE A 149 2.49 0.03 -9.38
CA ILE A 149 2.96 -0.52 -10.66
C ILE A 149 3.06 -2.04 -10.58
N GLN A 150 3.53 -2.60 -9.47
CA GLN A 150 3.59 -4.05 -9.27
C GLN A 150 2.22 -4.72 -9.35
N ASN A 151 1.15 -4.00 -9.02
CA ASN A 151 -0.22 -4.51 -9.10
C ASN A 151 -0.86 -4.26 -10.48
N LEU A 152 -0.57 -3.11 -11.10
CA LEU A 152 -1.13 -2.74 -12.39
C LEU A 152 -0.52 -3.54 -13.55
N LEU A 153 0.80 -3.73 -13.53
CA LEU A 153 1.54 -4.38 -14.62
C LEU A 153 1.05 -5.81 -14.92
N PRO A 154 0.88 -6.71 -13.93
CA PRO A 154 0.34 -8.05 -14.16
C PRO A 154 -1.07 -8.04 -14.77
N ALA A 155 -1.91 -7.10 -14.35
CA ALA A 155 -3.27 -6.95 -14.86
C ALA A 155 -3.28 -6.63 -16.36
N VAL A 156 -2.40 -5.73 -16.79
CA VAL A 156 -2.28 -5.31 -18.19
C VAL A 156 -1.63 -6.39 -19.04
N LEU A 157 -0.67 -7.14 -18.48
CA LEU A 157 0.01 -8.26 -19.13
C LEU A 157 -0.84 -9.53 -19.24
N ASP A 158 -2.12 -9.50 -18.84
CA ASP A 158 -3.03 -10.65 -18.85
C ASP A 158 -2.60 -11.82 -17.96
N MET A 159 -1.87 -11.56 -16.89
CA MET A 159 -1.57 -12.58 -15.90
C MET A 159 -2.88 -13.22 -15.39
N LYS A 160 -2.93 -14.54 -15.24
CA LYS A 160 -4.09 -15.20 -14.69
C LYS A 160 -4.34 -14.73 -13.26
N PHE A 161 -5.58 -14.45 -12.90
CA PHE A 161 -5.93 -13.97 -11.56
C PHE A 161 -5.43 -14.90 -10.45
N ARG A 162 -5.53 -16.21 -10.65
CA ARG A 162 -5.03 -17.23 -9.69
C ARG A 162 -3.53 -17.07 -9.44
N ASP A 163 -2.74 -16.93 -10.51
CA ASP A 163 -1.28 -16.82 -10.41
C ASP A 163 -0.89 -15.49 -9.74
N TYR A 164 -1.59 -14.41 -10.08
CA TYR A 164 -1.44 -13.11 -9.44
C TYR A 164 -1.75 -13.17 -7.95
N PHE A 165 -2.86 -13.80 -7.56
CA PHE A 165 -3.29 -13.92 -6.18
C PHE A 165 -2.30 -14.71 -5.33
N ILE A 166 -1.83 -15.87 -5.85
CA ILE A 166 -0.81 -16.69 -5.18
C ILE A 166 0.50 -15.91 -5.00
N ALA A 167 1.01 -15.29 -6.07
CA ALA A 167 2.22 -14.49 -6.01
C ALA A 167 2.07 -13.28 -5.08
N THR A 168 0.87 -12.73 -4.95
CA THR A 168 0.59 -11.61 -4.03
C THR A 168 0.65 -12.06 -2.59
N ILE A 169 -0.03 -13.16 -2.22
CA ILE A 169 -0.01 -13.69 -0.84
C ILE A 169 1.42 -13.88 -0.33
N PHE A 170 2.24 -14.58 -1.10
CA PHE A 170 3.62 -14.85 -0.67
C PHE A 170 4.56 -13.66 -0.84
N GLY A 171 4.32 -12.82 -1.83
CA GLY A 171 5.21 -11.70 -2.16
C GLY A 171 5.09 -10.49 -1.24
N VAL A 172 3.96 -10.27 -0.58
CA VAL A 172 3.78 -9.14 0.35
C VAL A 172 4.36 -9.42 1.74
N ILE A 173 4.45 -10.68 2.15
CA ILE A 173 4.85 -11.08 3.51
C ILE A 173 6.20 -10.48 3.93
N PRO A 174 7.30 -10.55 3.15
CA PRO A 174 8.61 -10.06 3.62
C PRO A 174 8.59 -8.57 3.95
N TRP A 175 8.00 -7.74 3.08
CA TRP A 175 7.94 -6.30 3.31
C TRP A 175 6.94 -5.92 4.41
N ALA A 176 5.77 -6.56 4.45
CA ALA A 176 4.82 -6.37 5.54
C ALA A 176 5.45 -6.69 6.90
N TYR A 177 6.21 -7.81 6.98
CA TYR A 177 6.93 -8.19 8.19
C TYR A 177 7.94 -7.14 8.63
N ILE A 178 8.76 -6.62 7.70
CA ILE A 178 9.76 -5.59 8.01
C ILE A 178 9.07 -4.32 8.54
N LEU A 179 8.07 -3.81 7.82
CA LEU A 179 7.41 -2.56 8.17
C LEU A 179 6.66 -2.66 9.51
N VAL A 180 5.94 -3.75 9.71
CA VAL A 180 5.21 -4.00 10.97
C VAL A 180 6.18 -4.20 12.13
N SER A 181 7.32 -4.89 11.90
CA SER A 181 8.35 -5.06 12.95
C SER A 181 8.96 -3.73 13.37
N ILE A 182 9.19 -2.80 12.43
CA ILE A 182 9.65 -1.44 12.74
C ILE A 182 8.64 -0.75 13.66
N GLY A 183 7.35 -0.78 13.32
CA GLY A 183 6.30 -0.18 14.13
C GLY A 183 6.21 -0.77 15.54
N ASN A 184 6.21 -2.10 15.64
CA ASN A 184 6.20 -2.81 16.92
C ASN A 184 7.47 -2.52 17.75
N GLY A 185 8.64 -2.41 17.11
CA GLY A 185 9.87 -2.03 17.76
C GLY A 185 9.82 -0.62 18.36
N ILE A 186 9.27 0.35 17.64
CA ILE A 186 9.07 1.72 18.15
C ILE A 186 8.16 1.71 19.39
N GLN A 187 7.05 0.99 19.36
CA GLN A 187 6.16 0.86 20.53
C GLN A 187 6.90 0.30 21.76
N ASN A 188 7.63 -0.80 21.59
CA ASN A 188 8.37 -1.44 22.67
C ASN A 188 9.42 -0.49 23.30
N ILE A 189 10.10 0.32 22.49
CA ILE A 189 11.05 1.32 22.99
C ILE A 189 10.32 2.40 23.81
N MET A 190 9.18 2.89 23.33
CA MET A 190 8.40 3.89 24.05
C MET A 190 7.89 3.37 25.40
N GLU A 191 7.42 2.13 25.45
CA GLU A 191 6.94 1.51 26.69
C GLU A 191 8.08 1.23 27.69
N THR A 192 9.25 0.76 27.20
CA THR A 192 10.35 0.33 28.08
C THR A 192 11.10 1.50 28.71
N GLN A 193 11.18 2.64 28.01
CA GLN A 193 11.97 3.80 28.45
C GLN A 193 11.14 4.88 29.12
N ASN A 194 9.85 4.70 29.35
CA ASN A 194 8.94 5.75 29.87
C ASN A 194 9.07 7.08 29.10
N PHE A 195 9.38 7.03 27.80
CA PHE A 195 9.44 8.21 26.98
C PHE A 195 8.06 8.87 26.96
N SER A 196 7.96 10.01 27.64
CA SER A 196 6.81 10.90 27.48
C SER A 196 6.81 11.45 26.06
N SER A 197 5.62 11.72 25.52
CA SER A 197 5.46 12.38 24.20
C SER A 197 6.29 13.67 24.07
N SER A 198 6.62 14.32 25.21
CA SER A 198 7.48 15.51 25.28
C SER A 198 8.96 15.24 25.00
N ASP A 199 9.44 14.00 25.13
CA ASP A 199 10.85 13.68 24.91
C ASP A 199 11.17 13.41 23.46
N ILE A 200 10.18 12.96 22.69
CA ILE A 200 10.30 12.76 21.23
C ILE A 200 10.46 14.12 20.53
N LEU A 201 9.76 15.16 21.00
CA LEU A 201 9.87 16.51 20.44
C LEU A 201 11.24 17.16 20.70
N LYS A 202 11.96 16.72 21.73
CA LYS A 202 13.33 17.23 22.02
C LYS A 202 14.39 16.66 21.09
N ILE A 203 14.17 15.50 20.51
CA ILE A 203 15.11 14.86 19.57
C ILE A 203 15.12 15.58 18.20
N GLU A 204 14.05 16.30 17.87
CA GLU A 204 13.94 17.05 16.61
C GLU A 204 14.80 18.34 16.58
N TYR A 205 15.38 18.74 17.73
CA TYR A 205 16.23 19.94 17.90
C TYR A 205 17.72 19.62 18.14
N LEU A 206 18.16 18.36 17.95
CA LEU A 206 19.55 17.91 17.99
C LEU A 206 20.04 17.50 16.58
#